data_69176c457ac0718328d178b600d45351
#
_entry.id   69176c457ac0718328d178b600d45351
#
_cell.length_a   1.000
_cell.length_b   1.000
_cell.length_c   1.000
_cell.angle_alpha   90.00
_cell.angle_beta   90.00
_cell.angle_gamma   90.00
#
_symmetry.space_group_name_H-M   'P 1'
#
loop_
_entity.id
_entity.type
_entity.pdbx_description
1 polymer ?
#
loop_
_entity_poly.entity_id
_entity_poly.type
_entity_poly.pdbx_seq_one_letter_code
_entity_poly.pdbx_strand_id
1 'polypeptide(L)'
;VPNLQGPRYISPASNGGFVVSEECGDVKVFTSGHKLLCSLGSKYGHQFGNPAGVCVDVDGSILVADEQRRTVHLFPEHGAPVCLVSAGLRRPAGMACSSFGQLFVADAGENCVKVFKYRARPP
;
A
#
# COMPACT_ATOMS: atom_id res chain seq x y z
N VAL A 1 -3.41 -19.26 2.39
CA VAL A 1 -4.35 -18.44 3.16
C VAL A 1 -5.66 -18.35 2.41
N PRO A 2 -6.72 -18.96 2.89
CA PRO A 2 -8.03 -18.89 2.24
C PRO A 2 -8.84 -17.69 2.72
N ASN A 3 -10.05 -17.54 2.15
CA ASN A 3 -11.07 -16.58 2.58
C ASN A 3 -10.72 -15.12 2.29
N LEU A 4 -9.91 -14.88 1.27
CA LEU A 4 -9.69 -13.54 0.76
C LEU A 4 -10.75 -13.23 -0.30
N GLN A 5 -11.11 -11.96 -0.44
CA GLN A 5 -12.12 -11.51 -1.37
C GLN A 5 -11.48 -10.72 -2.50
N GLY A 6 -11.25 -11.40 -3.64
CA GLY A 6 -10.62 -10.77 -4.80
C GLY A 6 -9.23 -10.22 -4.51
N PRO A 7 -8.29 -11.07 -4.05
CA PRO A 7 -6.93 -10.56 -3.79
C PRO A 7 -6.28 -10.08 -5.09
N ARG A 8 -5.59 -8.94 -5.02
CA ARG A 8 -5.01 -8.31 -6.22
C ARG A 8 -3.50 -8.19 -6.14
N TYR A 9 -3.00 -7.50 -5.13
CA TYR A 9 -1.57 -7.22 -4.97
C TYR A 9 -1.10 -7.69 -3.61
N ILE A 10 0.16 -8.06 -3.54
CA ILE A 10 0.76 -8.59 -2.33
C ILE A 10 2.16 -8.02 -2.16
N SER A 11 2.57 -7.80 -0.92
CA SER A 11 3.92 -7.36 -0.60
C SER A 11 4.37 -8.05 0.68
N PRO A 12 5.62 -8.53 0.72
CA PRO A 12 6.17 -9.04 1.98
C PRO A 12 6.46 -7.89 2.94
N ALA A 13 6.47 -8.20 4.21
CA ALA A 13 6.94 -7.31 5.27
C ALA A 13 8.26 -7.83 5.81
N SER A 14 9.06 -6.95 6.42
CA SER A 14 10.39 -7.31 6.91
C SER A 14 10.35 -8.32 8.07
N ASN A 15 9.22 -8.43 8.76
CA ASN A 15 9.04 -9.34 9.88
C ASN A 15 8.59 -10.76 9.47
N GLY A 16 8.60 -11.08 8.18
CA GLY A 16 8.13 -12.35 7.67
C GLY A 16 6.64 -12.41 7.37
N GLY A 17 5.89 -11.40 7.72
CA GLY A 17 4.48 -11.28 7.35
C GLY A 17 4.31 -10.71 5.95
N PHE A 18 3.07 -10.41 5.61
CA PHE A 18 2.77 -9.84 4.29
C PHE A 18 1.45 -9.08 4.31
N VAL A 19 1.24 -8.25 3.29
CA VAL A 19 0.00 -7.48 3.13
C VAL A 19 -0.60 -7.80 1.77
N VAL A 20 -1.94 -7.81 1.72
CA VAL A 20 -2.70 -8.14 0.50
C VAL A 20 -3.82 -7.14 0.33
N SER A 21 -3.93 -6.57 -0.87
CA SER A 21 -5.10 -5.75 -1.22
C SER A 21 -6.19 -6.61 -1.84
N GLU A 22 -7.44 -6.25 -1.54
CA GLU A 22 -8.62 -6.93 -2.08
C GLU A 22 -9.38 -5.99 -2.99
N GLU A 23 -9.90 -6.50 -4.09
CA GLU A 23 -10.64 -5.71 -5.07
C GLU A 23 -11.88 -5.09 -4.44
N CYS A 24 -12.00 -3.77 -4.56
CA CYS A 24 -13.11 -2.99 -3.98
C CYS A 24 -13.34 -3.30 -2.50
N GLY A 25 -12.28 -3.69 -1.80
CA GLY A 25 -12.38 -4.13 -0.43
C GLY A 25 -11.39 -3.45 0.49
N ASP A 26 -10.70 -4.22 1.29
CA ASP A 26 -9.77 -3.74 2.30
C ASP A 26 -8.33 -4.19 1.99
N VAL A 27 -7.42 -3.81 2.83
CA VAL A 27 -6.03 -4.28 2.81
C VAL A 27 -5.81 -5.09 4.08
N LYS A 28 -5.44 -6.35 3.92
CA LYS A 28 -5.28 -7.27 5.03
C LYS A 28 -3.81 -7.51 5.32
N VAL A 29 -3.48 -7.53 6.61
CA VAL A 29 -2.12 -7.71 7.10
C VAL A 29 -2.03 -9.05 7.80
N PHE A 30 -1.03 -9.85 7.42
CA PHE A 30 -0.83 -11.19 7.96
C PHE A 30 0.50 -11.31 8.68
N THR A 31 0.53 -12.14 9.72
CA THR A 31 1.75 -12.44 10.47
C THR A 31 2.62 -13.42 9.70
N SER A 32 3.86 -13.66 10.20
CA SER A 32 4.75 -14.67 9.64
C SER A 32 4.18 -16.07 9.77
N GLY A 33 3.27 -16.31 10.71
CA GLY A 33 2.55 -17.57 10.85
C GLY A 33 1.33 -17.70 9.96
N HIS A 34 1.14 -16.75 9.03
CA HIS A 34 0.05 -16.72 8.04
C HIS A 34 -1.33 -16.52 8.68
N LYS A 35 -1.38 -15.85 9.80
CA LYS A 35 -2.64 -15.53 10.46
C LYS A 35 -2.97 -14.06 10.27
N LEU A 36 -4.25 -13.76 10.12
CA LEU A 36 -4.71 -12.39 9.96
C LEU A 36 -4.40 -11.58 11.22
N LEU A 37 -3.62 -10.51 11.04
CA LEU A 37 -3.30 -9.58 12.11
C LEU A 37 -4.34 -8.48 12.21
N CYS A 38 -4.63 -7.82 11.09
CA CYS A 38 -5.61 -6.74 11.05
C CYS A 38 -5.99 -6.42 9.60
N SER A 39 -7.06 -5.63 9.46
CA SER A 39 -7.42 -4.95 8.23
C SER A 39 -7.14 -3.47 8.41
N LEU A 40 -6.51 -2.84 7.42
CA LEU A 40 -6.13 -1.42 7.55
C LEU A 40 -7.34 -0.51 7.68
N GLY A 41 -8.40 -0.79 6.94
CA GLY A 41 -9.61 0.01 7.03
C GLY A 41 -10.20 0.02 8.43
N SER A 42 -10.27 -1.13 9.08
CA SER A 42 -10.77 -1.24 10.45
C SER A 42 -9.82 -0.62 11.46
N LYS A 43 -8.52 -0.87 11.30
CA LYS A 43 -7.52 -0.40 12.27
C LYS A 43 -7.41 1.12 12.29
N TYR A 44 -7.47 1.77 11.12
CA TYR A 44 -7.25 3.20 11.00
C TYR A 44 -8.52 3.99 10.74
N GLY A 45 -9.68 3.34 10.65
CA GLY A 45 -10.90 4.03 10.28
C GLY A 45 -10.85 4.59 8.87
N HIS A 46 -10.14 3.93 7.98
CA HIS A 46 -9.94 4.39 6.60
C HIS A 46 -10.85 3.64 5.65
N GLN A 47 -11.52 4.36 4.77
CA GLN A 47 -12.41 3.77 3.79
C GLN A 47 -11.75 3.78 2.42
N PHE A 48 -11.39 2.58 1.94
CA PHE A 48 -10.81 2.42 0.61
C PHE A 48 -11.90 2.42 -0.47
N GLY A 49 -11.55 2.95 -1.64
CA GLY A 49 -12.39 2.80 -2.82
C GLY A 49 -12.11 1.48 -3.52
N ASN A 50 -10.90 1.37 -4.09
CA ASN A 50 -10.45 0.13 -4.72
C ASN A 50 -8.93 0.02 -4.52
N PRO A 51 -8.50 -0.58 -3.40
CA PRO A 51 -7.07 -0.69 -3.14
C PRO A 51 -6.39 -1.58 -4.18
N ALA A 52 -5.25 -1.11 -4.66
CA ALA A 52 -4.48 -1.79 -5.69
C ALA A 52 -3.08 -2.10 -5.16
N GLY A 53 -2.04 -1.48 -5.70
CA GLY A 53 -0.68 -1.75 -5.30
C GLY A 53 -0.44 -1.51 -3.81
N VAL A 54 0.35 -2.39 -3.22
CA VAL A 54 0.76 -2.28 -1.82
C VAL A 54 2.27 -2.50 -1.74
N CYS A 55 2.92 -1.82 -0.82
CA CYS A 55 4.31 -2.11 -0.48
C CYS A 55 4.55 -1.76 0.99
N VAL A 56 5.55 -2.40 1.58
CA VAL A 56 5.94 -2.18 2.96
C VAL A 56 7.36 -1.66 2.96
N ASP A 57 7.60 -0.52 3.60
CA ASP A 57 8.94 0.07 3.62
C ASP A 57 9.76 -0.42 4.82
N VAL A 58 11.00 0.08 4.89
CA VAL A 58 11.94 -0.37 5.93
C VAL A 58 11.52 0.01 7.35
N ASP A 59 10.63 0.99 7.48
CA ASP A 59 10.11 1.40 8.79
C ASP A 59 8.86 0.61 9.20
N GLY A 60 8.42 -0.32 8.36
CA GLY A 60 7.20 -1.06 8.61
C GLY A 60 5.94 -0.32 8.23
N SER A 61 6.06 0.83 7.56
CA SER A 61 4.90 1.55 7.05
C SER A 61 4.36 0.85 5.81
N ILE A 62 3.05 0.83 5.69
CA ILE A 62 2.36 0.20 4.56
C ILE A 62 1.84 1.30 3.64
N LEU A 63 2.26 1.25 2.37
CA LEU A 63 1.81 2.19 1.36
C LEU A 63 0.79 1.50 0.48
N VAL A 64 -0.33 2.18 0.23
CA VAL A 64 -1.44 1.61 -0.54
C VAL A 64 -1.87 2.61 -1.61
N ALA A 65 -1.92 2.14 -2.86
CA ALA A 65 -2.51 2.89 -3.95
C ALA A 65 -4.00 2.57 -4.01
N ASP A 66 -4.82 3.61 -4.13
CA ASP A 66 -6.27 3.47 -4.30
C ASP A 66 -6.61 3.86 -5.73
N GLU A 67 -6.98 2.88 -6.53
CA GLU A 67 -7.25 3.06 -7.94
C GLU A 67 -8.47 3.97 -8.18
N GLN A 68 -9.51 3.79 -7.38
CA GLN A 68 -10.73 4.56 -7.52
C GLN A 68 -10.56 6.01 -7.08
N ARG A 69 -9.83 6.23 -5.99
CA ARG A 69 -9.62 7.56 -5.43
C ARG A 69 -8.42 8.28 -6.03
N ARG A 70 -7.59 7.55 -6.78
CA ARG A 70 -6.38 8.09 -7.42
C ARG A 70 -5.43 8.71 -6.40
N THR A 71 -5.22 8.01 -5.30
CA THR A 71 -4.38 8.45 -4.20
C THR A 71 -3.40 7.37 -3.80
N VAL A 72 -2.37 7.77 -3.05
CA VAL A 72 -1.51 6.86 -2.32
C VAL A 72 -1.49 7.31 -0.87
N HIS A 73 -1.81 6.39 0.03
CA HIS A 73 -1.76 6.63 1.48
C HIS A 73 -0.66 5.81 2.11
N LEU A 74 -0.05 6.36 3.14
CA LEU A 74 0.92 5.69 3.98
C LEU A 74 0.27 5.43 5.34
N PHE A 75 0.31 4.16 5.76
CA PHE A 75 -0.19 3.72 7.07
C PHE A 75 1.01 3.39 7.94
N PRO A 76 1.40 4.29 8.86
CA PRO A 76 2.57 4.04 9.68
C PRO A 76 2.29 2.95 10.69
N GLU A 77 3.34 2.32 11.20
CA GLU A 77 3.19 1.29 12.23
C GLU A 77 2.52 1.89 13.48
N HIS A 78 2.87 3.12 13.80
CA HIS A 78 2.28 3.88 14.89
C HIS A 78 1.92 5.27 14.40
N GLY A 79 0.74 5.74 14.73
CA GLY A 79 0.27 7.05 14.34
C GLY A 79 -0.82 7.01 13.29
N ALA A 80 -1.19 8.18 12.79
CA ALA A 80 -2.28 8.33 11.83
C ALA A 80 -1.82 8.15 10.39
N PRO A 81 -2.69 7.68 9.50
CA PRO A 81 -2.35 7.59 8.08
C PRO A 81 -2.12 8.95 7.45
N VAL A 82 -1.29 8.98 6.43
CA VAL A 82 -0.92 10.19 5.70
C VAL A 82 -1.22 9.98 4.21
N CYS A 83 -1.86 10.96 3.59
CA CYS A 83 -2.01 10.95 2.14
C CYS A 83 -0.72 11.48 1.51
N LEU A 84 0.02 10.61 0.84
CA LEU A 84 1.28 10.99 0.20
C LEU A 84 1.07 11.62 -1.17
N VAL A 85 0.13 11.09 -1.95
CA VAL A 85 -0.15 11.57 -3.30
C VAL A 85 -1.65 11.72 -3.43
N SER A 86 -2.11 12.94 -3.70
CA SER A 86 -3.53 13.26 -3.84
C SER A 86 -3.88 13.78 -5.24
N ALA A 87 -2.90 13.97 -6.11
CA ALA A 87 -3.11 14.49 -7.45
C ALA A 87 -2.06 13.93 -8.41
N GLY A 88 -2.35 13.99 -9.70
CA GLY A 88 -1.40 13.58 -10.73
C GLY A 88 -1.38 12.10 -11.04
N LEU A 89 -2.25 11.30 -10.44
CA LEU A 89 -2.41 9.89 -10.75
C LEU A 89 -3.71 9.67 -11.51
N ARG A 90 -3.67 8.88 -12.56
CA ARG A 90 -4.85 8.57 -13.34
C ARG A 90 -5.42 7.21 -13.00
N ARG A 91 -4.60 6.16 -12.99
CA ARG A 91 -5.01 4.82 -12.56
C ARG A 91 -3.84 4.12 -11.90
N PRO A 92 -3.55 4.46 -10.64
CA PRO A 92 -2.44 3.84 -9.94
C PRO A 92 -2.72 2.35 -9.72
N ALA A 93 -1.73 1.54 -10.03
CA ALA A 93 -1.82 0.09 -9.95
C ALA A 93 -0.71 -0.45 -9.04
N GLY A 94 0.29 -1.13 -9.60
CA GLY A 94 1.39 -1.67 -8.81
C GLY A 94 2.31 -0.59 -8.26
N MET A 95 2.92 -0.89 -7.14
CA MET A 95 3.86 0.01 -6.47
C MET A 95 5.06 -0.75 -5.94
N ALA A 96 6.16 -0.02 -5.78
CA ALA A 96 7.32 -0.48 -5.05
C ALA A 96 7.93 0.70 -4.31
N CYS A 97 8.58 0.45 -3.19
CA CYS A 97 9.31 1.48 -2.48
C CYS A 97 10.75 1.05 -2.27
N SER A 98 11.66 2.02 -2.31
CA SER A 98 13.08 1.77 -2.09
C SER A 98 13.45 2.03 -0.63
N SER A 99 14.62 1.53 -0.22
CA SER A 99 15.15 1.81 1.11
C SER A 99 15.57 3.27 1.29
N PHE A 100 15.62 4.02 0.19
CA PHE A 100 16.05 5.42 0.20
C PHE A 100 14.90 6.42 0.20
N GLY A 101 13.68 5.95 0.46
CA GLY A 101 12.51 6.83 0.56
C GLY A 101 11.88 7.20 -0.76
N GLN A 102 12.11 6.44 -1.81
CA GLN A 102 11.45 6.64 -3.11
C GLN A 102 10.27 5.70 -3.26
N LEU A 103 9.21 6.21 -3.85
CA LEU A 103 8.01 5.46 -4.18
C LEU A 103 7.86 5.43 -5.70
N PHE A 104 7.69 4.24 -6.24
CA PHE A 104 7.46 4.02 -7.67
C PHE A 104 6.03 3.55 -7.85
N VAL A 105 5.25 4.29 -8.64
CA VAL A 105 3.85 3.97 -8.90
C VAL A 105 3.66 3.71 -10.39
N ALA A 106 3.20 2.51 -10.72
CA ALA A 106 2.80 2.20 -12.09
C ALA A 106 1.44 2.83 -12.34
N ASP A 107 1.40 3.86 -13.18
CA ASP A 107 0.15 4.52 -13.55
C ASP A 107 -0.34 3.94 -14.87
N ALA A 108 -1.25 2.98 -14.76
CA ALA A 108 -1.76 2.27 -15.93
C ALA A 108 -2.63 3.16 -16.83
N GLY A 109 -3.17 4.24 -16.28
CA GLY A 109 -3.97 5.18 -17.06
C GLY A 109 -3.14 6.06 -17.98
N GLU A 110 -1.88 6.28 -17.64
CA GLU A 110 -0.97 7.11 -18.44
C GLU A 110 0.22 6.33 -19.00
N ASN A 111 0.22 5.02 -18.88
CA ASN A 111 1.26 4.13 -19.41
C ASN A 111 2.66 4.55 -18.99
N CYS A 112 2.82 4.91 -17.73
CA CYS A 112 4.12 5.35 -17.22
C CYS A 112 4.32 4.93 -15.77
N VAL A 113 5.55 5.10 -15.30
CA VAL A 113 5.89 4.96 -13.88
C VAL A 113 6.16 6.35 -13.34
N LYS A 114 5.50 6.68 -12.24
CA LYS A 114 5.68 7.96 -11.56
C LYS A 114 6.50 7.73 -10.30
N VAL A 115 7.50 8.60 -10.09
CA VAL A 115 8.46 8.45 -9.00
C VAL A 115 8.28 9.61 -8.04
N PHE A 116 8.12 9.28 -6.76
CA PHE A 116 7.96 10.26 -5.69
C PHE A 116 9.01 10.03 -4.64
N LYS A 117 9.57 11.09 -4.10
CA LYS A 117 10.44 11.02 -2.94
C LYS A 117 9.61 11.41 -1.73
N TYR A 118 9.27 10.43 -0.90
CA TYR A 118 8.38 10.67 0.25
C TYR A 118 9.13 10.73 1.58
N ARG A 119 10.40 10.30 1.60
CA ARG A 119 11.27 10.41 2.76
C ARG A 119 12.66 10.83 2.33
N ALA A 120 13.29 11.72 3.11
CA ALA A 120 14.69 12.08 2.91
C ALA A 120 15.55 11.10 3.71
N ARG A 121 16.18 10.13 3.02
CA ARG A 121 17.05 9.15 3.65
C ARG A 121 18.43 9.22 3.05
N PRO A 122 19.49 9.23 3.89
CA PRO A 122 20.84 9.10 3.37
C PRO A 122 21.04 7.69 2.79
N PRO A 123 21.88 7.56 1.76
CA PRO A 123 22.21 6.26 1.19
C PRO A 123 22.88 5.34 2.18
#